data_5613e0c103745097e876124d769b3cdc
#
_entry.id   5613e0c103745097e876124d769b3cdc
#
_cell.length_a   1.000
_cell.length_b   1.000
_cell.length_c   1.000
_cell.angle_alpha   90.00
_cell.angle_beta   90.00
_cell.angle_gamma   90.00
#
_symmetry.space_group_name_H-M   'P 1'
#
loop_
_entity.id
_entity.type
_entity.pdbx_description
1 polymer ?
#
loop_
_entity_poly.entity_id
_entity_poly.type
_entity_poly.pdbx_seq_one_letter_code
_entity_poly.pdbx_strand_id
1 'polypeptide(L)'
;MASLPLTLVVITYNEAHTIARCLDSVPFATEKLVIDSGSTDDTVAIAQAHGARVVHQEWLGFGPQRNFATTQASHDWLIALDADEFLSPALAAELVAALPSIQSSGDAAAFLRRRTIYMGAPMRWYRPAVGEKMARLWHRDRARWTDARVHESLRFEGAARTLRAPFDHVNNPSLVEKQLKVLRYSELKCRDWYDKGKSPRMWQTPFVFLLAFIKDYVFRLAMFDGWRGFIIAQTAASYAVYKRMRYYEMRHNPVSRDSAATALHRHGLDRGSETPT
;
A
#
# COMPACT_ATOMS: atom_id res chain seq x y z
N MET A 1 -2.42 7.48 27.60
CA MET A 1 -2.72 6.06 27.42
C MET A 1 -1.58 5.24 28.02
N ALA A 2 -1.86 4.06 28.56
CA ALA A 2 -0.79 3.18 29.03
C ALA A 2 0.09 2.76 27.84
N SER A 3 1.41 2.81 28.05
CA SER A 3 2.39 2.34 27.06
C SER A 3 2.42 0.81 27.06
N LEU A 4 2.44 0.21 25.87
CA LEU A 4 2.44 -1.25 25.70
C LEU A 4 3.80 -1.71 25.15
N PRO A 5 4.32 -2.89 25.57
CA PRO A 5 5.55 -3.47 25.02
C PRO A 5 5.31 -3.92 23.56
N LEU A 6 5.31 -2.97 22.67
CA LEU A 6 5.01 -3.10 21.25
C LEU A 6 5.93 -2.19 20.46
N THR A 7 6.48 -2.69 19.36
CA THR A 7 7.19 -1.88 18.38
C THR A 7 6.28 -1.57 17.19
N LEU A 8 6.04 -0.29 16.92
CA LEU A 8 5.52 0.16 15.64
C LEU A 8 6.65 0.14 14.62
N VAL A 9 6.49 -0.62 13.56
CA VAL A 9 7.40 -0.67 12.41
C VAL A 9 6.78 0.09 11.25
N VAL A 10 7.52 1.07 10.71
CA VAL A 10 7.15 1.79 9.49
C VAL A 10 8.28 1.68 8.49
N ILE A 11 8.00 1.18 7.28
CA ILE A 11 8.93 1.22 6.15
C ILE A 11 8.59 2.43 5.30
N THR A 12 9.58 3.22 4.87
CA THR A 12 9.31 4.51 4.24
C THR A 12 10.33 4.89 3.17
N TYR A 13 9.86 5.71 2.20
CA TYR A 13 10.67 6.41 1.23
C TYR A 13 9.89 7.64 0.70
N ASN A 14 10.35 8.86 1.01
CA ASN A 14 9.75 10.13 0.58
C ASN A 14 8.26 10.27 0.96
N GLU A 15 7.95 10.14 2.25
CA GLU A 15 6.59 10.21 2.80
C GLU A 15 6.43 11.34 3.84
N ALA A 16 7.09 12.48 3.62
CA ALA A 16 7.04 13.64 4.53
C ALA A 16 5.61 14.12 4.83
N HIS A 17 4.66 13.90 3.90
CA HIS A 17 3.27 14.35 4.05
C HIS A 17 2.42 13.48 4.98
N THR A 18 2.80 12.23 5.21
CA THR A 18 1.95 11.22 5.88
C THR A 18 2.58 10.63 7.12
N ILE A 19 3.92 10.57 7.18
CA ILE A 19 4.68 9.87 8.23
C ILE A 19 4.32 10.34 9.66
N ALA A 20 4.15 11.64 9.89
CA ALA A 20 3.76 12.18 11.19
C ALA A 20 2.45 11.58 11.68
N ARG A 21 1.42 11.60 10.82
CA ARG A 21 0.09 11.05 11.12
C ARG A 21 0.13 9.53 11.37
N CYS A 22 0.95 8.80 10.61
CA CYS A 22 1.18 7.38 10.82
C CYS A 22 1.71 7.13 12.24
N LEU A 23 2.80 7.79 12.61
CA LEU A 23 3.47 7.63 13.92
C LEU A 23 2.59 8.06 15.09
N ASP A 24 1.81 9.13 14.94
CA ASP A 24 0.91 9.64 15.98
C ASP A 24 -0.34 8.78 16.17
N SER A 25 -0.68 7.94 15.18
CA SER A 25 -1.83 7.03 15.27
C SER A 25 -1.60 5.85 16.23
N VAL A 26 -0.35 5.60 16.66
CA VAL A 26 0.03 4.50 17.56
C VAL A 26 0.75 5.04 18.80
N PRO A 27 0.14 5.94 19.59
CA PRO A 27 0.81 6.61 20.72
C PRO A 27 1.09 5.68 21.90
N PHE A 28 0.48 4.50 21.91
CA PHE A 28 0.64 3.49 22.96
C PHE A 28 1.81 2.52 22.70
N ALA A 29 2.43 2.53 21.53
CA ALA A 29 3.62 1.73 21.27
C ALA A 29 4.82 2.32 22.03
N THR A 30 5.56 1.47 22.75
CA THR A 30 6.74 1.88 23.51
C THR A 30 7.90 2.25 22.59
N GLU A 31 7.96 1.63 21.41
CA GLU A 31 8.96 1.92 20.39
C GLU A 31 8.27 2.26 19.06
N LYS A 32 8.74 3.32 18.41
CA LYS A 32 8.46 3.64 17.00
C LYS A 32 9.75 3.45 16.21
N LEU A 33 9.78 2.46 15.33
CA LEU A 33 10.92 2.12 14.47
C LEU A 33 10.59 2.41 13.02
N VAL A 34 11.34 3.33 12.42
CA VAL A 34 11.21 3.67 10.99
C VAL A 34 12.42 3.12 10.25
N ILE A 35 12.16 2.34 9.21
CA ILE A 35 13.18 1.86 8.26
C ILE A 35 13.07 2.71 7.00
N ASP A 36 14.03 3.61 6.84
CA ASP A 36 14.10 4.54 5.73
C ASP A 36 14.96 3.99 4.59
N SER A 37 14.43 4.04 3.37
CA SER A 37 15.11 3.52 2.17
C SER A 37 15.87 4.61 1.38
N GLY A 38 16.31 5.67 2.06
CA GLY A 38 17.09 6.77 1.47
C GLY A 38 16.24 7.95 1.05
N SER A 39 15.27 8.36 1.88
CA SER A 39 14.45 9.55 1.63
C SER A 39 15.30 10.80 1.41
N THR A 40 14.88 11.61 0.46
CA THR A 40 15.52 12.88 0.06
C THR A 40 14.71 14.12 0.44
N ASP A 41 13.51 13.90 0.99
CA ASP A 41 12.64 14.92 1.55
C ASP A 41 12.75 14.97 3.08
N ASP A 42 11.87 15.68 3.76
CA ASP A 42 11.90 15.86 5.22
C ASP A 42 11.40 14.63 6.01
N THR A 43 11.16 13.47 5.37
CA THR A 43 10.59 12.27 6.00
C THR A 43 11.35 11.88 7.27
N VAL A 44 12.68 11.81 7.19
CA VAL A 44 13.53 11.38 8.32
C VAL A 44 13.46 12.39 9.48
N ALA A 45 13.57 13.68 9.18
CA ALA A 45 13.51 14.73 10.19
C ALA A 45 12.16 14.75 10.91
N ILE A 46 11.06 14.62 10.17
CA ILE A 46 9.70 14.53 10.72
C ILE A 46 9.55 13.28 11.59
N ALA A 47 10.00 12.12 11.12
CA ALA A 47 9.91 10.88 11.89
C ALA A 47 10.63 10.98 13.24
N GLN A 48 11.83 11.55 13.25
CA GLN A 48 12.61 11.77 14.49
C GLN A 48 11.92 12.76 15.44
N ALA A 49 11.35 13.85 14.90
CA ALA A 49 10.59 14.82 15.70
C ALA A 49 9.34 14.20 16.36
N HIS A 50 8.77 13.14 15.76
CA HIS A 50 7.63 12.36 16.31
C HIS A 50 8.08 11.17 17.17
N GLY A 51 9.35 11.15 17.61
CA GLY A 51 9.89 10.19 18.56
C GLY A 51 10.24 8.84 17.97
N ALA A 52 10.41 8.74 16.66
CA ALA A 52 10.83 7.50 16.02
C ALA A 52 12.36 7.34 16.03
N ARG A 53 12.81 6.11 16.26
CA ARG A 53 14.15 5.68 15.94
C ARG A 53 14.22 5.34 14.46
N VAL A 54 15.02 6.07 13.69
CA VAL A 54 15.16 5.87 12.24
C VAL A 54 16.41 5.06 11.97
N VAL A 55 16.26 4.01 11.16
CA VAL A 55 17.37 3.17 10.67
C VAL A 55 17.36 3.21 9.16
N HIS A 56 18.50 3.57 8.56
CA HIS A 56 18.65 3.52 7.11
C HIS A 56 18.87 2.08 6.65
N GLN A 57 18.13 1.66 5.63
CA GLN A 57 18.32 0.40 4.94
C GLN A 57 17.89 0.55 3.48
N GLU A 58 18.82 0.32 2.55
CA GLU A 58 18.46 0.24 1.13
C GLU A 58 17.31 -0.72 0.89
N TRP A 59 16.52 -0.44 -0.13
CA TRP A 59 15.32 -1.19 -0.41
C TRP A 59 15.58 -2.67 -0.73
N LEU A 60 15.07 -3.56 0.08
CA LEU A 60 15.19 -5.02 -0.05
C LEU A 60 13.94 -5.68 -0.66
N GLY A 61 12.83 -4.95 -0.80
CA GLY A 61 11.50 -5.47 -1.05
C GLY A 61 10.65 -5.47 0.23
N PHE A 62 9.32 -5.51 0.09
CA PHE A 62 8.40 -5.32 1.23
C PHE A 62 8.60 -6.34 2.36
N GLY A 63 8.61 -7.64 2.03
CA GLY A 63 8.80 -8.69 3.02
C GLY A 63 10.18 -8.65 3.67
N PRO A 64 11.28 -8.65 2.91
CA PRO A 64 12.64 -8.53 3.44
C PRO A 64 12.85 -7.26 4.27
N GLN A 65 12.26 -6.11 3.87
CA GLN A 65 12.38 -4.87 4.63
C GLN A 65 11.69 -4.97 6.01
N ARG A 66 10.50 -5.59 6.08
CA ARG A 66 9.82 -5.85 7.36
C ARG A 66 10.54 -6.90 8.20
N ASN A 67 11.16 -7.91 7.57
CA ASN A 67 12.01 -8.87 8.28
C ASN A 67 13.25 -8.19 8.87
N PHE A 68 13.90 -7.29 8.12
CA PHE A 68 14.99 -6.48 8.64
C PHE A 68 14.52 -5.63 9.83
N ALA A 69 13.38 -4.93 9.70
CA ALA A 69 12.80 -4.18 10.82
C ALA A 69 12.56 -5.06 12.06
N THR A 70 12.12 -6.31 11.86
CA THR A 70 11.91 -7.26 12.95
C THR A 70 13.20 -7.54 13.70
N THR A 71 14.36 -7.60 13.03
CA THR A 71 15.66 -7.79 13.70
C THR A 71 16.11 -6.57 14.50
N GLN A 72 15.66 -5.38 14.11
CA GLN A 72 16.00 -4.11 14.74
C GLN A 72 15.07 -3.73 15.91
N ALA A 73 13.88 -4.34 15.99
CA ALA A 73 12.86 -4.02 16.96
C ALA A 73 13.27 -4.44 18.39
N SER A 74 12.88 -3.63 19.40
CA SER A 74 13.18 -3.89 20.81
C SER A 74 12.19 -4.83 21.48
N HIS A 75 10.99 -5.01 20.91
CA HIS A 75 9.93 -5.82 21.50
C HIS A 75 9.60 -7.06 20.65
N ASP A 76 9.03 -8.07 21.29
CA ASP A 76 8.66 -9.33 20.64
C ASP A 76 7.39 -9.19 19.77
N TRP A 77 6.51 -8.26 20.14
CA TRP A 77 5.33 -7.95 19.36
C TRP A 77 5.55 -6.70 18.51
N LEU A 78 5.24 -6.84 17.23
CA LEU A 78 5.40 -5.77 16.26
C LEU A 78 4.10 -5.51 15.54
N ILE A 79 3.82 -4.23 15.28
CA ILE A 79 2.77 -3.79 14.37
C ILE A 79 3.38 -3.05 13.19
N ALA A 80 3.09 -3.46 11.95
CA ALA A 80 3.52 -2.74 10.76
C ALA A 80 2.41 -1.86 10.20
N LEU A 81 2.80 -0.64 9.87
CA LEU A 81 2.04 0.28 9.03
C LEU A 81 2.94 0.77 7.90
N ASP A 82 2.36 0.98 6.74
CA ASP A 82 3.03 1.75 5.70
C ASP A 82 2.90 3.24 6.05
N ALA A 83 3.78 4.10 5.57
CA ALA A 83 3.84 5.50 6.03
C ALA A 83 2.57 6.31 5.69
N ASP A 84 1.75 5.84 4.76
CA ASP A 84 0.45 6.39 4.36
C ASP A 84 -0.75 5.69 5.03
N GLU A 85 -0.47 4.80 6.01
CA GLU A 85 -1.47 4.09 6.82
C GLU A 85 -1.50 4.64 8.25
N PHE A 86 -2.67 4.65 8.87
CA PHE A 86 -2.84 5.06 10.27
C PHE A 86 -4.03 4.37 10.93
N LEU A 87 -3.89 4.10 12.21
CA LEU A 87 -4.97 3.50 12.98
C LEU A 87 -6.13 4.47 13.14
N SER A 88 -7.37 3.97 12.98
CA SER A 88 -8.51 4.72 13.46
C SER A 88 -8.53 4.75 14.99
N PRO A 89 -9.13 5.78 15.63
CA PRO A 89 -9.25 5.83 17.09
C PRO A 89 -9.92 4.56 17.67
N ALA A 90 -10.88 4.00 16.94
CA ALA A 90 -11.55 2.76 17.33
C ALA A 90 -10.61 1.56 17.30
N LEU A 91 -9.74 1.45 16.29
CA LEU A 91 -8.77 0.36 16.21
C LEU A 91 -7.66 0.52 17.26
N ALA A 92 -7.21 1.74 17.51
CA ALA A 92 -6.24 2.03 18.57
C ALA A 92 -6.78 1.57 19.93
N ALA A 93 -8.03 1.89 20.25
CA ALA A 93 -8.69 1.43 21.49
C ALA A 93 -8.87 -0.10 21.53
N GLU A 94 -9.28 -0.71 20.41
CA GLU A 94 -9.42 -2.17 20.30
C GLU A 94 -8.08 -2.88 20.49
N LEU A 95 -6.99 -2.37 19.91
CA LEU A 95 -5.64 -2.92 20.07
C LEU A 95 -5.17 -2.85 21.53
N VAL A 96 -5.34 -1.70 22.19
CA VAL A 96 -4.96 -1.53 23.60
C VAL A 96 -5.68 -2.53 24.48
N ALA A 97 -6.97 -2.76 24.23
CA ALA A 97 -7.78 -3.72 25.00
C ALA A 97 -7.45 -5.18 24.67
N ALA A 98 -7.15 -5.49 23.40
CA ALA A 98 -6.97 -6.86 22.94
C ALA A 98 -5.54 -7.39 23.10
N LEU A 99 -4.51 -6.52 23.06
CA LEU A 99 -3.11 -6.95 23.04
C LEU A 99 -2.72 -7.85 24.22
N PRO A 100 -3.07 -7.56 25.48
CA PRO A 100 -2.74 -8.46 26.60
C PRO A 100 -3.31 -9.88 26.42
N SER A 101 -4.54 -9.97 25.90
CA SER A 101 -5.17 -11.26 25.59
C SER A 101 -4.52 -11.97 24.40
N ILE A 102 -4.09 -11.23 23.37
CA ILE A 102 -3.35 -11.77 22.22
C ILE A 102 -2.00 -12.33 22.69
N GLN A 103 -1.30 -11.60 23.54
CA GLN A 103 -0.01 -12.01 24.07
C GLN A 103 -0.10 -13.29 24.94
N SER A 104 -1.16 -13.45 25.72
CA SER A 104 -1.34 -14.59 26.62
C SER A 104 -1.98 -15.81 25.95
N SER A 105 -2.69 -15.66 24.83
CA SER A 105 -3.42 -16.76 24.18
C SER A 105 -2.56 -17.69 23.32
N GLY A 106 -1.29 -17.35 23.09
CA GLY A 106 -0.44 -18.08 22.14
C GLY A 106 -0.69 -17.75 20.67
N ASP A 107 -1.49 -16.73 20.37
CA ASP A 107 -1.64 -16.21 19.01
C ASP A 107 -0.28 -15.82 18.44
N ALA A 108 -0.04 -16.09 17.17
CA ALA A 108 1.21 -15.72 16.48
C ALA A 108 1.08 -14.39 15.72
N ALA A 109 -0.15 -14.03 15.34
CA ALA A 109 -0.42 -12.83 14.54
C ALA A 109 -1.83 -12.29 14.75
N ALA A 110 -2.08 -11.06 14.28
CA ALA A 110 -3.44 -10.56 14.11
C ALA A 110 -3.60 -9.84 12.77
N PHE A 111 -4.81 -10.01 12.21
CA PHE A 111 -5.25 -9.35 11.00
C PHE A 111 -6.01 -8.08 11.36
N LEU A 112 -5.66 -7.00 10.68
CA LEU A 112 -6.37 -5.74 10.70
C LEU A 112 -7.19 -5.58 9.42
N ARG A 113 -8.25 -4.78 9.46
CA ARG A 113 -9.09 -4.49 8.30
C ARG A 113 -8.68 -3.16 7.68
N ARG A 114 -8.38 -3.13 6.40
CA ARG A 114 -8.07 -1.90 5.67
C ARG A 114 -9.34 -1.16 5.28
N ARG A 115 -9.33 0.16 5.45
CA ARG A 115 -10.31 1.08 4.91
C ARG A 115 -9.59 2.13 4.07
N THR A 116 -9.90 2.18 2.79
CA THR A 116 -9.27 3.14 1.89
C THR A 116 -9.91 4.52 2.04
N ILE A 117 -9.06 5.52 2.27
CA ILE A 117 -9.41 6.93 2.18
C ILE A 117 -9.10 7.39 0.76
N TYR A 118 -10.12 7.82 0.03
CA TYR A 118 -9.98 8.30 -1.34
C TYR A 118 -10.57 9.70 -1.49
N MET A 119 -9.78 10.64 -2.02
CA MET A 119 -10.19 12.05 -2.12
C MET A 119 -10.72 12.60 -0.79
N GLY A 120 -9.96 12.41 0.29
CA GLY A 120 -10.23 12.96 1.61
C GLY A 120 -11.35 12.28 2.42
N ALA A 121 -11.98 11.21 1.92
CA ALA A 121 -13.03 10.53 2.67
C ALA A 121 -12.99 9.00 2.50
N PRO A 122 -13.48 8.23 3.49
CA PRO A 122 -13.49 6.79 3.44
C PRO A 122 -14.44 6.27 2.34
N MET A 123 -13.94 5.28 1.59
CA MET A 123 -14.79 4.46 0.72
C MET A 123 -15.61 3.52 1.60
N ARG A 124 -16.89 3.36 1.28
CA ARG A 124 -17.83 2.58 2.11
C ARG A 124 -18.34 1.33 1.41
N TRP A 125 -18.48 1.35 0.11
CA TRP A 125 -19.15 0.31 -0.68
C TRP A 125 -18.27 -0.35 -1.71
N TYR A 126 -17.29 0.37 -2.25
CA TYR A 126 -16.39 -0.18 -3.26
C TYR A 126 -15.58 -1.34 -2.71
N ARG A 127 -15.95 -2.57 -3.08
CA ARG A 127 -15.41 -3.81 -2.51
C ARG A 127 -13.88 -3.91 -2.45
N PRO A 128 -13.11 -3.49 -3.48
CA PRO A 128 -11.65 -3.53 -3.41
C PRO A 128 -11.03 -2.58 -2.38
N ALA A 129 -11.82 -1.59 -1.91
CA ALA A 129 -11.36 -0.57 -0.95
C ALA A 129 -11.83 -0.82 0.48
N VAL A 130 -12.67 -1.83 0.70
CA VAL A 130 -13.35 -2.04 1.99
C VAL A 130 -13.13 -3.46 2.50
N GLY A 131 -12.65 -3.56 3.74
CA GLY A 131 -12.66 -4.80 4.50
C GLY A 131 -11.59 -5.81 4.15
N GLU A 132 -10.62 -5.46 3.32
CA GLU A 132 -9.45 -6.32 3.11
C GLU A 132 -8.73 -6.57 4.42
N LYS A 133 -8.47 -7.85 4.70
CA LYS A 133 -7.77 -8.27 5.92
C LYS A 133 -6.28 -8.40 5.61
N MET A 134 -5.47 -7.69 6.38
CA MET A 134 -4.02 -7.71 6.26
C MET A 134 -3.40 -8.14 7.59
N ALA A 135 -2.46 -9.07 7.56
CA ALA A 135 -1.67 -9.39 8.73
C ALA A 135 -0.75 -8.19 9.02
N ARG A 136 -0.99 -7.50 10.14
CA ARG A 136 -0.24 -6.28 10.51
C ARG A 136 0.35 -6.34 11.91
N LEU A 137 -0.09 -7.26 12.77
CA LEU A 137 0.44 -7.49 14.10
C LEU A 137 1.01 -8.91 14.16
N TRP A 138 2.23 -9.10 14.69
CA TRP A 138 2.86 -10.42 14.80
C TRP A 138 3.88 -10.51 15.92
N HIS A 139 4.13 -11.74 16.37
CA HIS A 139 5.22 -12.08 17.27
C HIS A 139 6.48 -12.45 16.47
N ARG A 140 7.64 -11.85 16.80
CA ARG A 140 8.88 -11.96 16.02
C ARG A 140 9.38 -13.41 15.80
N ASP A 141 9.20 -14.28 16.80
CA ASP A 141 9.69 -15.67 16.76
C ASP A 141 8.67 -16.64 16.15
N ARG A 142 7.41 -16.22 15.95
CA ARG A 142 6.33 -17.08 15.48
C ARG A 142 5.86 -16.75 14.08
N ALA A 143 6.35 -15.65 13.53
CA ALA A 143 5.93 -15.21 12.22
C ALA A 143 7.06 -14.54 11.43
N ARG A 144 7.05 -14.74 10.12
CA ARG A 144 8.03 -14.19 9.20
C ARG A 144 7.39 -13.78 7.89
N TRP A 145 7.78 -12.65 7.33
CA TRP A 145 7.36 -12.20 6.01
C TRP A 145 8.05 -12.99 4.91
N THR A 146 7.29 -13.32 3.85
CA THR A 146 7.85 -13.99 2.68
C THR A 146 8.73 -13.06 1.86
N ASP A 147 9.71 -13.63 1.16
CA ASP A 147 10.63 -12.88 0.28
C ASP A 147 10.03 -12.64 -1.12
N ALA A 148 8.70 -12.77 -1.28
CA ALA A 148 8.02 -12.54 -2.54
C ALA A 148 8.18 -11.08 -2.98
N ARG A 149 8.54 -10.87 -4.25
CA ARG A 149 8.68 -9.52 -4.83
C ARG A 149 7.36 -8.76 -4.93
N VAL A 150 6.26 -9.50 -5.08
CA VAL A 150 4.89 -8.99 -5.20
C VAL A 150 3.99 -9.91 -4.41
N HIS A 151 3.02 -9.34 -3.66
CA HIS A 151 2.09 -10.07 -2.80
C HIS A 151 2.80 -10.82 -1.65
N GLU A 152 3.67 -10.11 -0.93
CA GLU A 152 4.25 -10.63 0.30
C GLU A 152 3.14 -10.97 1.30
N SER A 153 3.37 -12.02 2.06
CA SER A 153 2.44 -12.49 3.09
C SER A 153 3.19 -12.82 4.37
N LEU A 154 2.53 -12.65 5.48
CA LEU A 154 3.05 -13.10 6.77
C LEU A 154 2.78 -14.60 6.90
N ARG A 155 3.84 -15.41 6.99
CA ARG A 155 3.77 -16.82 7.38
C ARG A 155 3.92 -16.90 8.89
N PHE A 156 3.07 -17.67 9.56
CA PHE A 156 3.10 -17.85 11.00
C PHE A 156 2.64 -19.26 11.39
N GLU A 157 3.12 -19.70 12.54
CA GLU A 157 2.73 -20.97 13.14
C GLU A 157 1.86 -20.68 14.38
N GLY A 158 0.66 -21.25 14.41
CA GLY A 158 -0.31 -21.07 15.48
C GLY A 158 -1.58 -20.32 15.05
N ALA A 159 -2.31 -19.80 16.03
CA ALA A 159 -3.55 -19.08 15.79
C ALA A 159 -3.29 -17.63 15.40
N ALA A 160 -4.27 -17.05 14.69
CA ALA A 160 -4.26 -15.63 14.40
C ALA A 160 -5.66 -15.04 14.60
N ARG A 161 -5.70 -13.88 15.22
CA ARG A 161 -6.94 -13.15 15.52
C ARG A 161 -7.25 -12.14 14.43
N THR A 162 -8.53 -11.77 14.27
CA THR A 162 -8.93 -10.65 13.41
C THR A 162 -9.55 -9.55 14.26
N LEU A 163 -9.00 -8.33 14.18
CA LEU A 163 -9.60 -7.15 14.79
C LEU A 163 -10.71 -6.60 13.90
N ARG A 164 -11.68 -5.92 14.50
CA ARG A 164 -12.91 -5.50 13.83
C ARG A 164 -12.82 -4.09 13.26
N ALA A 165 -12.26 -3.18 14.05
CA ALA A 165 -12.11 -1.79 13.63
C ALA A 165 -11.05 -1.68 12.52
N PRO A 166 -11.21 -0.75 11.56
CA PRO A 166 -10.31 -0.61 10.45
C PRO A 166 -9.12 0.31 10.78
N PHE A 167 -7.98 0.07 10.11
CA PHE A 167 -6.98 1.09 9.87
C PHE A 167 -7.28 1.82 8.55
N ASP A 168 -6.88 3.07 8.46
CA ASP A 168 -7.07 3.91 7.29
C ASP A 168 -5.81 3.93 6.44
N HIS A 169 -5.99 3.82 5.12
CA HIS A 169 -4.94 3.93 4.13
C HIS A 169 -5.30 5.05 3.14
N VAL A 170 -4.46 6.09 3.07
CA VAL A 170 -4.64 7.20 2.15
C VAL A 170 -4.12 6.82 0.77
N ASN A 171 -5.03 6.39 -0.07
CA ASN A 171 -4.68 5.99 -1.44
C ASN A 171 -4.79 7.19 -2.39
N ASN A 172 -3.65 7.71 -2.80
CA ASN A 172 -3.51 8.83 -3.71
C ASN A 172 -4.24 10.10 -3.21
N PRO A 173 -3.52 11.04 -2.59
CA PRO A 173 -4.09 12.27 -2.04
C PRO A 173 -4.73 13.15 -3.11
N SER A 174 -4.31 13.04 -4.38
CA SER A 174 -4.86 13.80 -5.50
C SER A 174 -5.23 12.94 -6.71
N LEU A 175 -6.17 13.46 -7.54
CA LEU A 175 -6.50 12.85 -8.82
C LEU A 175 -5.30 12.86 -9.78
N VAL A 176 -4.45 13.89 -9.71
CA VAL A 176 -3.24 14.00 -10.54
C VAL A 176 -2.29 12.84 -10.25
N GLU A 177 -1.96 12.61 -8.98
CA GLU A 177 -1.11 11.48 -8.59
C GLU A 177 -1.70 10.13 -8.99
N LYS A 178 -3.03 9.98 -8.87
CA LYS A 178 -3.72 8.78 -9.35
C LYS A 178 -3.53 8.58 -10.84
N GLN A 179 -3.64 9.62 -11.65
CA GLN A 179 -3.42 9.53 -13.10
C GLN A 179 -1.97 9.22 -13.44
N LEU A 180 -1.02 9.82 -12.75
CA LEU A 180 0.42 9.51 -12.92
C LEU A 180 0.72 8.04 -12.59
N LYS A 181 0.15 7.50 -11.52
CA LYS A 181 0.23 6.06 -11.21
C LYS A 181 -0.38 5.20 -12.33
N VAL A 182 -1.55 5.58 -12.86
CA VAL A 182 -2.19 4.87 -13.99
C VAL A 182 -1.28 4.82 -15.21
N LEU A 183 -0.66 5.93 -15.57
CA LEU A 183 0.26 5.99 -16.71
C LEU A 183 1.47 5.06 -16.47
N ARG A 184 2.10 5.17 -15.32
CA ARG A 184 3.27 4.35 -14.94
C ARG A 184 2.96 2.84 -14.96
N TYR A 185 1.90 2.42 -14.27
CA TYR A 185 1.54 1.00 -14.23
C TYR A 185 1.07 0.47 -15.60
N SER A 186 0.47 1.33 -16.41
CA SER A 186 0.11 0.97 -17.79
C SER A 186 1.34 0.70 -18.64
N GLU A 187 2.39 1.53 -18.50
CA GLU A 187 3.67 1.33 -19.18
C GLU A 187 4.34 0.02 -18.76
N LEU A 188 4.47 -0.21 -17.44
CA LEU A 188 5.06 -1.45 -16.92
C LEU A 188 4.32 -2.69 -17.42
N LYS A 189 2.98 -2.64 -17.39
CA LYS A 189 2.16 -3.77 -17.85
C LYS A 189 2.20 -3.97 -19.36
N CYS A 190 2.33 -2.89 -20.09
CA CYS A 190 2.48 -2.93 -21.54
C CYS A 190 3.81 -3.58 -21.94
N ARG A 191 4.90 -3.24 -21.27
CA ARG A 191 6.21 -3.87 -21.47
C ARG A 191 6.17 -5.36 -21.18
N ASP A 192 5.60 -5.76 -20.03
CA ASP A 192 5.40 -7.18 -19.69
C ASP A 192 4.62 -7.94 -20.79
N TRP A 193 3.61 -7.30 -21.38
CA TRP A 193 2.87 -7.91 -22.51
C TRP A 193 3.71 -8.01 -23.77
N TYR A 194 4.49 -6.98 -24.07
CA TYR A 194 5.36 -6.94 -25.24
C TYR A 194 6.43 -8.02 -25.16
N ASP A 195 7.12 -8.12 -24.00
CA ASP A 195 8.19 -9.06 -23.76
C ASP A 195 7.68 -10.52 -23.77
N LYS A 196 6.45 -10.74 -23.31
CA LYS A 196 5.78 -12.05 -23.35
C LYS A 196 5.12 -12.40 -24.68
N GLY A 197 5.27 -11.55 -25.71
CA GLY A 197 4.64 -11.75 -27.01
C GLY A 197 3.11 -11.73 -27.00
N LYS A 198 2.47 -11.18 -25.95
CA LYS A 198 1.00 -11.06 -25.89
C LYS A 198 0.54 -9.99 -26.86
N SER A 199 -0.50 -10.28 -27.63
CA SER A 199 -1.07 -9.34 -28.62
C SER A 199 -2.54 -9.06 -28.31
N PRO A 200 -2.85 -7.97 -27.58
CA PRO A 200 -4.23 -7.61 -27.32
C PRO A 200 -4.95 -7.22 -28.61
N ARG A 201 -6.16 -7.73 -28.81
CA ARG A 201 -7.01 -7.41 -29.98
C ARG A 201 -7.55 -5.98 -29.85
N MET A 202 -7.08 -5.07 -30.69
CA MET A 202 -7.39 -3.64 -30.59
C MET A 202 -8.87 -3.31 -30.79
N TRP A 203 -9.60 -4.03 -31.65
CA TRP A 203 -11.02 -3.82 -31.87
C TRP A 203 -11.88 -4.04 -30.60
N GLN A 204 -11.37 -4.78 -29.61
CA GLN A 204 -12.04 -4.98 -28.33
C GLN A 204 -11.91 -3.78 -27.38
N THR A 205 -11.06 -2.80 -27.67
CA THR A 205 -10.70 -1.71 -26.74
C THR A 205 -11.93 -0.90 -26.25
N PRO A 206 -12.91 -0.51 -27.11
CA PRO A 206 -14.12 0.17 -26.64
C PRO A 206 -14.93 -0.68 -25.65
N PHE A 207 -15.06 -1.98 -25.93
CA PHE A 207 -15.77 -2.91 -25.04
C PHE A 207 -15.04 -3.12 -23.74
N VAL A 208 -13.70 -3.13 -23.76
CA VAL A 208 -12.87 -3.26 -22.56
C VAL A 208 -13.09 -2.08 -21.62
N PHE A 209 -13.22 -0.85 -22.14
CA PHE A 209 -13.58 0.31 -21.32
C PHE A 209 -14.91 0.09 -20.61
N LEU A 210 -15.94 -0.22 -21.40
CA LEU A 210 -17.30 -0.38 -20.89
C LEU A 210 -17.38 -1.51 -19.85
N LEU A 211 -16.80 -2.67 -20.16
CA LEU A 211 -16.80 -3.81 -19.23
C LEU A 211 -16.01 -3.54 -17.96
N ALA A 212 -14.85 -2.87 -18.06
CA ALA A 212 -14.06 -2.51 -16.89
C ALA A 212 -14.80 -1.47 -16.02
N PHE A 213 -15.45 -0.48 -16.65
CA PHE A 213 -16.26 0.50 -15.95
C PHE A 213 -17.45 -0.16 -15.24
N ILE A 214 -18.24 -0.96 -15.94
CA ILE A 214 -19.41 -1.65 -15.37
C ILE A 214 -18.96 -2.57 -14.23
N LYS A 215 -17.87 -3.32 -14.42
CA LYS A 215 -17.32 -4.20 -13.38
C LYS A 215 -17.06 -3.44 -12.08
N ASP A 216 -16.38 -2.30 -12.15
CA ASP A 216 -16.02 -1.55 -10.94
C ASP A 216 -17.21 -0.73 -10.42
N TYR A 217 -17.97 -0.08 -11.31
CA TYR A 217 -19.07 0.80 -10.92
C TYR A 217 -20.27 0.03 -10.37
N VAL A 218 -20.69 -1.03 -11.06
CA VAL A 218 -21.88 -1.81 -10.71
C VAL A 218 -21.53 -3.02 -9.83
N PHE A 219 -20.72 -3.96 -10.36
CA PHE A 219 -20.49 -5.24 -9.66
C PHE A 219 -19.60 -5.12 -8.42
N ARG A 220 -18.72 -4.12 -8.37
CA ARG A 220 -17.90 -3.80 -7.22
C ARG A 220 -18.48 -2.71 -6.33
N LEU A 221 -19.72 -2.28 -6.62
CA LEU A 221 -20.54 -1.37 -5.84
C LEU A 221 -19.99 0.06 -5.72
N ALA A 222 -19.08 0.49 -6.59
CA ALA A 222 -18.54 1.84 -6.54
C ALA A 222 -19.63 2.92 -6.69
N MET A 223 -20.74 2.63 -7.39
CA MET A 223 -21.84 3.57 -7.59
C MET A 223 -22.44 4.10 -6.26
N PHE A 224 -22.36 3.34 -5.19
CA PHE A 224 -22.86 3.76 -3.88
C PHE A 224 -21.91 4.71 -3.13
N ASP A 225 -20.67 4.90 -3.61
CA ASP A 225 -19.70 5.89 -3.09
C ASP A 225 -19.79 7.24 -3.82
N GLY A 226 -20.87 7.47 -4.60
CA GLY A 226 -21.14 8.71 -5.30
C GLY A 226 -20.08 9.06 -6.36
N TRP A 227 -19.73 10.35 -6.48
CA TRP A 227 -18.74 10.80 -7.46
C TRP A 227 -17.36 10.16 -7.28
N ARG A 228 -16.93 9.85 -6.05
CA ARG A 228 -15.67 9.14 -5.79
C ARG A 228 -15.69 7.75 -6.41
N GLY A 229 -16.81 7.05 -6.28
CA GLY A 229 -16.99 5.75 -6.91
C GLY A 229 -17.01 5.82 -8.43
N PHE A 230 -17.62 6.86 -9.01
CA PHE A 230 -17.57 7.11 -10.45
C PHE A 230 -16.13 7.34 -10.91
N ILE A 231 -15.39 8.21 -10.25
CA ILE A 231 -14.01 8.57 -10.61
C ILE A 231 -13.09 7.34 -10.53
N ILE A 232 -13.23 6.50 -9.48
CA ILE A 232 -12.39 5.29 -9.34
C ILE A 232 -12.71 4.26 -10.44
N ALA A 233 -13.99 4.07 -10.78
CA ALA A 233 -14.40 3.16 -11.86
C ALA A 233 -13.93 3.65 -13.23
N GLN A 234 -14.06 4.95 -13.50
CA GLN A 234 -13.58 5.59 -14.72
C GLN A 234 -12.04 5.47 -14.84
N THR A 235 -11.31 5.71 -13.74
CA THR A 235 -9.86 5.58 -13.73
C THR A 235 -9.41 4.14 -13.99
N ALA A 236 -10.08 3.15 -13.43
CA ALA A 236 -9.81 1.73 -13.68
C ALA A 236 -10.10 1.33 -15.13
N ALA A 237 -11.16 1.85 -15.70
CA ALA A 237 -11.49 1.65 -17.12
C ALA A 237 -10.45 2.31 -18.04
N SER A 238 -10.02 3.53 -17.73
CA SER A 238 -8.95 4.22 -18.45
C SER A 238 -7.63 3.45 -18.40
N TYR A 239 -7.25 2.91 -17.25
CA TYR A 239 -6.08 2.03 -17.14
C TYR A 239 -6.18 0.82 -18.08
N ALA A 240 -7.35 0.18 -18.14
CA ALA A 240 -7.57 -0.99 -18.99
C ALA A 240 -7.42 -0.69 -20.50
N VAL A 241 -7.80 0.52 -20.91
CA VAL A 241 -7.67 1.00 -22.30
C VAL A 241 -6.26 1.48 -22.58
N TYR A 242 -5.70 2.34 -21.70
CA TYR A 242 -4.42 2.99 -21.92
C TYR A 242 -3.29 1.98 -22.18
N LYS A 243 -3.19 0.91 -21.41
CA LYS A 243 -2.20 -0.15 -21.63
C LYS A 243 -2.32 -0.83 -23.00
N ARG A 244 -3.54 -0.89 -23.60
CA ARG A 244 -3.75 -1.43 -24.95
C ARG A 244 -3.30 -0.44 -26.02
N MET A 245 -3.68 0.85 -25.86
CA MET A 245 -3.26 1.92 -26.76
C MET A 245 -1.73 2.04 -26.78
N ARG A 246 -1.11 2.00 -25.59
CA ARG A 246 0.33 2.03 -25.46
C ARG A 246 1.04 0.83 -26.08
N TYR A 247 0.45 -0.37 -25.94
CA TYR A 247 0.94 -1.57 -26.63
C TYR A 247 0.90 -1.42 -28.15
N TYR A 248 -0.21 -0.87 -28.68
CA TYR A 248 -0.35 -0.59 -30.11
C TYR A 248 0.73 0.39 -30.59
N GLU A 249 0.93 1.48 -29.87
CA GLU A 249 1.96 2.46 -30.15
C GLU A 249 3.36 1.84 -30.18
N MET A 250 3.76 1.09 -29.15
CA MET A 250 5.06 0.41 -29.08
C MET A 250 5.30 -0.53 -30.26
N ARG A 251 4.23 -1.14 -30.78
CA ARG A 251 4.34 -2.07 -31.90
C ARG A 251 4.48 -1.37 -33.25
N HIS A 252 3.85 -0.21 -33.43
CA HIS A 252 3.78 0.50 -34.71
C HIS A 252 4.74 1.71 -34.80
N ASN A 253 5.24 2.16 -33.64
CA ASN A 253 6.20 3.27 -33.56
C ASN A 253 7.40 2.84 -32.68
N PRO A 254 8.44 2.25 -33.29
CA PRO A 254 9.61 1.80 -32.53
C PRO A 254 10.32 2.90 -31.73
N VAL A 255 10.30 4.15 -32.22
CA VAL A 255 10.90 5.30 -31.52
C VAL A 255 10.21 5.57 -30.17
N SER A 256 8.92 5.26 -30.06
CA SER A 256 8.18 5.49 -28.82
C SER A 256 8.54 4.50 -27.69
N ARG A 257 9.22 3.39 -27.99
CA ARG A 257 9.59 2.38 -26.99
C ARG A 257 10.48 2.95 -25.89
N ASP A 258 11.47 3.72 -26.28
CA ASP A 258 12.46 4.29 -25.35
C ASP A 258 12.04 5.68 -24.86
N SER A 259 11.26 6.41 -25.68
CA SER A 259 10.82 7.76 -25.35
C SER A 259 9.93 7.82 -24.11
N ALA A 260 9.12 6.80 -23.84
CA ALA A 260 8.26 6.78 -22.66
C ALA A 260 9.06 6.57 -21.37
N ALA A 261 10.10 5.72 -21.37
CA ALA A 261 11.01 5.60 -20.23
C ALA A 261 11.72 6.94 -19.97
N THR A 262 12.22 7.57 -21.04
CA THR A 262 12.87 8.88 -20.97
C THR A 262 11.89 9.97 -20.49
N ALA A 263 10.64 9.95 -20.94
CA ALA A 263 9.61 10.88 -20.47
C ALA A 263 9.28 10.67 -18.99
N LEU A 264 9.08 9.43 -18.55
CA LEU A 264 8.85 9.11 -17.14
C LEU A 264 10.05 9.54 -16.29
N HIS A 265 11.27 9.27 -16.74
CA HIS A 265 12.48 9.71 -16.05
C HIS A 265 12.60 11.23 -15.98
N ARG A 266 12.38 11.94 -17.10
CA ARG A 266 12.47 13.41 -17.17
C ARG A 266 11.48 14.10 -16.22
N HIS A 267 10.33 13.48 -15.95
CA HIS A 267 9.32 13.99 -15.05
C HIS A 267 9.39 13.37 -13.66
N GLY A 268 10.47 12.64 -13.31
CA GLY A 268 10.67 11.99 -12.02
C GLY A 268 9.66 10.87 -11.70
N LEU A 269 8.95 10.38 -12.72
CA LEU A 269 7.90 9.38 -12.59
C LEU A 269 8.43 7.94 -12.63
N ASP A 270 9.71 7.75 -12.96
CA ASP A 270 10.41 6.47 -12.93
C ASP A 270 10.85 6.08 -11.53
N ARG A 271 11.11 7.08 -10.68
CA ARG A 271 11.55 6.92 -9.28
C ARG A 271 10.41 6.96 -8.27
N GLY A 272 9.18 6.85 -8.70
CA GLY A 272 8.08 6.72 -7.73
C GLY A 272 8.27 5.43 -6.95
N SER A 273 8.16 5.51 -5.63
CA SER A 273 8.21 4.39 -4.68
C SER A 273 7.87 3.07 -5.35
N GLU A 274 8.79 2.10 -5.32
CA GLU A 274 8.51 0.70 -5.68
C GLU A 274 7.51 0.09 -4.69
N THR A 275 6.66 0.92 -4.10
CA THR A 275 5.51 0.50 -3.33
C THR A 275 4.36 0.20 -4.28
N PRO A 276 4.14 -1.06 -4.68
CA PRO A 276 2.85 -1.45 -5.23
C PRO A 276 1.85 -1.36 -4.07
N THR A 277 0.91 -0.47 -4.18
CA THR A 277 -0.29 -0.48 -3.33
C THR A 277 -1.26 -1.54 -3.81
#